data_63321c57582b7d67786e2f65b54bbc8e
#
_entry.id   63321c57582b7d67786e2f65b54bbc8e
#
_cell.length_a   1.000
_cell.length_b   1.000
_cell.length_c   1.000
_cell.angle_alpha   90.00
_cell.angle_beta   90.00
_cell.angle_gamma   90.00
#
_symmetry.space_group_name_H-M   'P 1'
#
loop_
_entity.id
_entity.type
_entity.pdbx_description
1 polymer ?
#
loop_
_entity_poly.entity_id
_entity_poly.type
_entity_poly.pdbx_seq_one_letter_code
_entity_poly.pdbx_strand_id
1 'polypeptide(L)'
;LARVYCYKGDAESKGLATEYAKEVIAASKYFALYKSQTASNYNSIRYAEQIFGITVNEFSNLLIGNYMDMENTNTQQRFYLDGDKFKFFYETADAGNTDWRKNTEMFEVVNGASQTDVFCRKYNQKPLNGGYAYSGANAVPLIRLPEMYYIVAECASSASESADALNTVRFARGI
;
A
#
# COMPACT_ATOMS: atom_id res chain seq x y z
N LEU A 1 9.85 -17.84 0.44
CA LEU A 1 9.45 -19.08 -0.20
C LEU A 1 8.10 -18.95 -0.91
N ALA A 2 7.02 -18.46 -0.28
CA ALA A 2 5.70 -18.34 -0.92
C ALA A 2 5.76 -17.68 -2.32
N ARG A 3 6.44 -16.53 -2.44
CA ARG A 3 6.61 -15.82 -3.72
C ARG A 3 7.34 -16.67 -4.77
N VAL A 4 8.39 -17.37 -4.38
CA VAL A 4 9.19 -18.21 -5.29
C VAL A 4 8.35 -19.35 -5.85
N TYR A 5 7.59 -20.05 -5.00
CA TYR A 5 6.73 -21.14 -5.42
C TYR A 5 5.53 -20.66 -6.25
N CYS A 6 4.98 -19.50 -5.93
CA CYS A 6 3.95 -18.85 -6.76
C CYS A 6 4.47 -18.60 -8.19
N TYR A 7 5.67 -18.05 -8.32
CA TYR A 7 6.31 -17.84 -9.62
C TYR A 7 6.61 -19.13 -10.39
N LYS A 8 6.96 -20.21 -9.69
CA LYS A 8 7.23 -21.50 -10.33
C LYS A 8 5.96 -22.08 -10.99
N GLY A 9 4.80 -21.93 -10.37
CA GLY A 9 3.47 -22.01 -10.99
C GLY A 9 2.95 -23.40 -11.32
N ASP A 10 3.72 -24.49 -11.15
CA ASP A 10 3.21 -25.85 -11.27
C ASP A 10 2.27 -26.20 -10.09
N ALA A 11 1.46 -27.26 -10.24
CA ALA A 11 0.43 -27.58 -9.26
C ALA A 11 0.98 -27.85 -7.84
N GLU A 12 2.09 -28.55 -7.73
CA GLU A 12 2.76 -28.82 -6.45
C GLU A 12 3.28 -27.49 -5.83
N SER A 13 3.93 -26.67 -6.64
CA SER A 13 4.46 -25.37 -6.20
C SER A 13 3.35 -24.42 -5.76
N LYS A 14 2.19 -24.40 -6.42
CA LYS A 14 1.04 -23.60 -5.99
C LYS A 14 0.53 -24.04 -4.60
N GLY A 15 0.52 -25.35 -4.32
CA GLY A 15 0.22 -25.87 -3.00
C GLY A 15 1.18 -25.34 -1.94
N LEU A 16 2.48 -25.44 -2.18
CA LEU A 16 3.52 -24.94 -1.30
C LEU A 16 3.47 -23.42 -1.14
N ALA A 17 3.19 -22.68 -2.22
CA ALA A 17 3.02 -21.23 -2.15
C ALA A 17 1.91 -20.83 -1.19
N THR A 18 0.77 -21.51 -1.28
CA THR A 18 -0.39 -21.30 -0.41
C THR A 18 -0.06 -21.63 1.05
N GLU A 19 0.61 -22.75 1.29
CA GLU A 19 1.03 -23.19 2.63
C GLU A 19 1.93 -22.13 3.29
N TYR A 20 3.05 -21.76 2.64
CA TYR A 20 3.97 -20.75 3.18
C TYR A 20 3.33 -19.37 3.34
N ALA A 21 2.42 -18.98 2.45
CA ALA A 21 1.71 -17.73 2.61
C ALA A 21 0.78 -17.75 3.84
N LYS A 22 0.07 -18.87 4.07
CA LYS A 22 -0.79 -19.05 5.25
C LYS A 22 0.00 -19.08 6.55
N GLU A 23 1.19 -19.67 6.58
CA GLU A 23 2.08 -19.59 7.75
C GLU A 23 2.39 -18.15 8.14
N VAL A 24 2.73 -17.31 7.17
CA VAL A 24 2.97 -15.88 7.44
C VAL A 24 1.72 -15.16 7.90
N ILE A 25 0.57 -15.44 7.27
CA ILE A 25 -0.73 -14.87 7.68
C ILE A 25 -1.07 -15.26 9.12
N ALA A 26 -0.80 -16.50 9.51
CA ALA A 26 -1.05 -17.00 10.87
C ALA A 26 -0.14 -16.34 11.92
N ALA A 27 0.98 -15.74 11.52
CA ALA A 27 1.89 -15.04 12.42
C ALA A 27 1.36 -13.66 12.88
N SER A 28 0.10 -13.61 13.28
CA SER A 28 -0.65 -12.40 13.64
C SER A 28 -0.08 -11.61 14.82
N LYS A 29 0.80 -12.22 15.61
CA LYS A 29 1.56 -11.52 16.65
C LYS A 29 2.54 -10.49 16.08
N TYR A 30 3.03 -10.72 14.87
CA TYR A 30 4.07 -9.91 14.25
C TYR A 30 3.54 -9.04 13.11
N PHE A 31 2.51 -9.51 12.41
CA PHE A 31 1.98 -8.85 11.23
C PHE A 31 0.46 -8.71 11.31
N ALA A 32 -0.07 -7.56 10.92
CA ALA A 32 -1.49 -7.32 10.88
C ALA A 32 -1.88 -6.46 9.68
N LEU A 33 -3.01 -6.79 9.05
CA LEU A 33 -3.61 -5.91 8.05
C LEU A 33 -4.06 -4.61 8.71
N TYR A 34 -3.77 -3.53 8.04
CA TYR A 34 -4.17 -2.22 8.48
C TYR A 34 -5.67 -2.01 8.23
N LYS A 35 -6.44 -1.80 9.30
CA LYS A 35 -7.91 -1.80 9.29
C LYS A 35 -8.55 -0.45 9.61
N SER A 36 -7.76 0.60 9.76
CA SER A 36 -8.29 1.87 10.27
C SER A 36 -8.04 3.04 9.34
N GLN A 37 -9.07 3.89 9.18
CA GLN A 37 -8.91 5.22 8.60
C GLN A 37 -8.10 6.16 9.50
N THR A 38 -8.16 5.94 10.81
CA THR A 38 -7.50 6.73 11.84
C THR A 38 -6.07 6.26 12.10
N ALA A 39 -5.41 5.76 11.09
CA ALA A 39 -3.98 5.59 11.14
C ALA A 39 -3.34 6.88 11.63
N SER A 40 -2.45 6.77 12.58
CA SER A 40 -1.63 7.93 12.91
C SER A 40 -1.07 8.50 11.61
N ASN A 41 -1.18 9.80 11.41
CA ASN A 41 -0.77 10.55 10.22
C ASN A 41 0.68 10.30 9.76
N TYR A 42 1.37 9.36 10.36
CA TYR A 42 2.79 9.08 10.20
C TYR A 42 3.11 7.68 9.68
N ASN A 43 2.11 6.83 9.48
CA ASN A 43 2.32 5.45 9.04
C ASN A 43 1.81 5.19 7.61
N SER A 44 2.16 6.05 6.68
CA SER A 44 1.76 5.93 5.27
C SER A 44 2.28 4.64 4.61
N ILE A 45 3.42 4.11 5.06
CA ILE A 45 3.96 2.83 4.59
C ILE A 45 3.31 1.61 5.24
N ARG A 46 2.47 1.80 6.28
CA ARG A 46 1.77 0.71 6.99
C ARG A 46 2.71 -0.34 7.54
N TYR A 47 3.51 0.08 8.49
CA TYR A 47 4.57 -0.72 9.09
C TYR A 47 4.10 -2.07 9.63
N ALA A 48 2.89 -2.15 10.20
CA ALA A 48 2.32 -3.40 10.70
C ALA A 48 2.13 -4.49 9.62
N GLU A 49 2.04 -4.10 8.36
CA GLU A 49 1.96 -5.02 7.22
C GLU A 49 3.32 -5.40 6.65
N GLN A 50 4.40 -4.78 7.10
CA GLN A 50 5.74 -5.00 6.52
C GLN A 50 6.36 -6.28 7.03
N ILE A 51 6.59 -7.23 6.13
CA ILE A 51 7.29 -8.48 6.40
C ILE A 51 8.79 -8.29 6.16
N PHE A 52 9.14 -7.62 5.07
CA PHE A 52 10.51 -7.32 4.72
C PHE A 52 10.60 -5.95 4.05
N GLY A 53 11.63 -5.20 4.39
CA GLY A 53 11.91 -3.91 3.79
C GLY A 53 13.38 -3.55 3.91
N ILE A 54 13.76 -2.49 3.25
CA ILE A 54 15.11 -1.91 3.32
C ILE A 54 15.02 -0.51 3.90
N THR A 55 16.05 -0.08 4.58
CA THR A 55 16.22 1.31 5.00
C THR A 55 17.12 2.02 3.99
N VAL A 56 16.65 3.13 3.47
CA VAL A 56 17.41 4.01 2.57
C VAL A 56 17.65 5.31 3.30
N ASN A 57 18.91 5.63 3.54
CA ASN A 57 19.27 6.87 4.24
C ASN A 57 18.73 8.08 3.48
N GLU A 58 18.11 9.02 4.21
CA GLU A 58 17.52 10.23 3.64
C GLU A 58 16.47 10.00 2.52
N PHE A 59 15.88 8.80 2.45
CA PHE A 59 14.93 8.44 1.41
C PHE A 59 13.80 9.45 1.24
N SER A 60 13.25 9.92 2.35
CA SER A 60 12.19 10.93 2.32
C SER A 60 12.67 12.24 1.67
N ASN A 61 13.88 12.69 1.97
CA ASN A 61 14.42 13.92 1.39
C ASN A 61 14.71 13.77 -0.11
N LEU A 62 15.29 12.62 -0.49
CA LEU A 62 15.60 12.32 -1.89
C LEU A 62 14.32 12.23 -2.76
N LEU A 63 13.29 11.57 -2.23
CA LEU A 63 12.06 11.33 -2.96
C LEU A 63 11.18 12.58 -3.02
N ILE A 64 11.00 13.26 -1.88
CA ILE A 64 10.14 14.43 -1.79
C ILE A 64 10.74 15.57 -2.61
N GLY A 65 12.02 15.91 -2.37
CA GLY A 65 12.63 17.05 -3.03
C GLY A 65 12.72 16.93 -4.56
N ASN A 66 12.76 15.69 -5.09
CA ASN A 66 12.91 15.48 -6.53
C ASN A 66 11.60 15.17 -7.26
N TYR A 67 10.65 14.45 -6.60
CA TYR A 67 9.52 13.86 -7.32
C TYR A 67 8.15 14.09 -6.68
N MET A 68 8.09 14.43 -5.40
CA MET A 68 6.85 14.53 -4.64
C MET A 68 6.70 15.87 -3.93
N ASP A 69 7.55 16.82 -4.23
CA ASP A 69 7.46 18.16 -3.68
C ASP A 69 6.41 18.97 -4.46
N MET A 70 5.34 19.31 -3.78
CA MET A 70 4.24 20.08 -4.38
C MET A 70 4.59 21.55 -4.56
N GLU A 71 5.52 22.05 -3.77
CA GLU A 71 6.04 23.43 -3.90
C GLU A 71 7.08 23.55 -4.99
N ASN A 72 7.60 22.43 -5.49
CA ASN A 72 8.57 22.43 -6.57
C ASN A 72 7.92 22.87 -7.88
N THR A 73 8.33 23.99 -8.39
CA THR A 73 7.83 24.54 -9.67
C THR A 73 8.36 23.80 -10.90
N ASN A 74 9.32 22.90 -10.74
CA ASN A 74 9.84 22.09 -11.85
C ASN A 74 8.87 20.95 -12.19
N THR A 75 7.90 21.24 -13.05
CA THR A 75 6.81 20.33 -13.44
C THR A 75 7.28 19.09 -14.18
N GLN A 76 8.50 19.01 -14.66
CA GLN A 76 9.00 17.88 -15.45
C GLN A 76 9.37 16.66 -14.60
N GLN A 77 9.49 16.80 -13.28
CA GLN A 77 9.95 15.74 -12.38
C GLN A 77 8.90 15.30 -11.36
N ARG A 78 7.65 15.73 -11.48
CA ARG A 78 6.60 15.39 -10.52
C ARG A 78 5.89 14.11 -10.89
N PHE A 79 5.70 13.22 -9.91
CA PHE A 79 4.80 12.08 -10.02
C PHE A 79 3.45 12.43 -9.39
N TYR A 80 2.44 12.61 -10.23
CA TYR A 80 1.08 12.87 -9.80
C TYR A 80 0.08 12.11 -10.67
N LEU A 81 -1.12 11.92 -10.13
CA LEU A 81 -2.28 11.46 -10.87
C LEU A 81 -3.16 12.66 -11.21
N ASP A 82 -3.69 12.67 -12.39
CA ASP A 82 -4.80 13.55 -12.75
C ASP A 82 -6.01 13.26 -11.87
N GLY A 83 -6.75 14.31 -11.45
CA GLY A 83 -7.87 14.20 -10.52
C GLY A 83 -9.00 13.31 -11.04
N ASP A 84 -9.26 13.31 -12.36
CA ASP A 84 -10.30 12.47 -12.94
C ASP A 84 -9.89 10.99 -12.97
N LYS A 85 -8.61 10.70 -13.20
CA LYS A 85 -8.07 9.34 -13.08
C LYS A 85 -8.11 8.85 -11.63
N PHE A 86 -7.80 9.74 -10.67
CA PHE A 86 -7.91 9.40 -9.26
C PHE A 86 -9.36 9.04 -8.88
N LYS A 87 -10.34 9.83 -9.31
CA LYS A 87 -11.77 9.53 -9.13
C LYS A 87 -12.16 8.20 -9.77
N PHE A 88 -11.70 7.94 -10.97
CA PHE A 88 -11.95 6.67 -11.64
C PHE A 88 -11.48 5.46 -10.83
N PHE A 89 -10.33 5.55 -10.17
CA PHE A 89 -9.80 4.45 -9.35
C PHE A 89 -10.48 4.30 -7.99
N TYR A 90 -10.92 5.39 -7.36
CA TYR A 90 -11.32 5.40 -5.95
C TYR A 90 -12.76 5.83 -5.68
N GLU A 91 -13.48 6.33 -6.67
CA GLU A 91 -14.83 6.88 -6.52
C GLU A 91 -15.86 6.18 -7.38
N THR A 92 -15.59 4.94 -7.82
CA THR A 92 -16.58 4.14 -8.52
C THR A 92 -17.76 3.79 -7.61
N ALA A 93 -18.98 3.73 -8.16
CA ALA A 93 -20.22 3.58 -7.41
C ALA A 93 -20.25 2.33 -6.52
N ASP A 94 -19.53 1.26 -6.89
CA ASP A 94 -19.69 -0.04 -6.23
C ASP A 94 -18.77 -0.25 -5.01
N ALA A 95 -17.59 0.37 -4.96
CA ALA A 95 -16.64 0.12 -3.88
C ALA A 95 -15.72 1.31 -3.57
N GLY A 96 -15.41 2.14 -4.53
CA GLY A 96 -14.37 3.17 -4.40
C GLY A 96 -14.65 4.24 -3.34
N ASN A 97 -15.91 4.54 -3.08
CA ASN A 97 -16.29 5.55 -2.09
C ASN A 97 -15.99 5.14 -0.65
N THR A 98 -15.89 3.86 -0.36
CA THR A 98 -15.62 3.33 0.97
C THR A 98 -14.13 2.99 1.17
N ASP A 99 -13.33 2.97 0.12
CA ASP A 99 -11.90 2.69 0.20
C ASP A 99 -11.18 3.82 0.95
N TRP A 100 -10.81 3.54 2.20
CA TRP A 100 -10.17 4.53 3.04
C TRP A 100 -8.74 4.90 2.60
N ARG A 101 -8.13 4.17 1.64
CA ARG A 101 -6.82 4.53 1.06
C ARG A 101 -6.87 5.83 0.27
N LYS A 102 -8.06 6.28 -0.15
CA LYS A 102 -8.24 7.55 -0.87
C LYS A 102 -8.14 8.79 0.01
N ASN A 103 -8.06 8.63 1.31
CA ASN A 103 -8.01 9.74 2.25
C ASN A 103 -6.70 10.54 2.17
N THR A 104 -6.68 11.69 2.82
CA THR A 104 -5.55 12.64 2.84
C THR A 104 -4.25 12.07 3.42
N GLU A 105 -4.29 10.94 4.10
CA GLU A 105 -3.09 10.28 4.62
C GLU A 105 -2.29 9.55 3.54
N MET A 106 -2.97 9.10 2.50
CA MET A 106 -2.35 8.39 1.37
C MET A 106 -2.17 9.28 0.15
N PHE A 107 -3.03 10.26 0.00
CA PHE A 107 -3.03 11.15 -1.14
C PHE A 107 -3.21 12.59 -0.69
N GLU A 108 -2.55 13.48 -1.35
CA GLU A 108 -2.71 14.91 -1.21
C GLU A 108 -3.24 15.48 -2.51
N VAL A 109 -4.34 16.24 -2.39
CA VAL A 109 -5.05 16.82 -3.52
C VAL A 109 -4.69 18.29 -3.60
N VAL A 110 -4.14 18.71 -4.73
CA VAL A 110 -3.83 20.12 -5.02
C VAL A 110 -4.73 20.60 -6.14
N ASN A 111 -5.58 21.55 -5.81
CA ASN A 111 -6.45 22.18 -6.78
C ASN A 111 -5.73 23.36 -7.44
N GLY A 112 -5.30 23.17 -8.67
CA GLY A 112 -4.80 24.25 -9.51
C GLY A 112 -5.92 25.01 -10.23
N ALA A 113 -5.57 26.08 -10.92
CA ALA A 113 -6.55 26.91 -11.63
C ALA A 113 -7.24 26.17 -12.80
N SER A 114 -6.58 25.20 -13.41
CA SER A 114 -7.06 24.46 -14.59
C SER A 114 -7.09 22.95 -14.41
N GLN A 115 -6.50 22.42 -13.35
CA GLN A 115 -6.32 20.99 -13.15
C GLN A 115 -6.21 20.69 -11.66
N THR A 116 -6.70 19.51 -11.27
CA THR A 116 -6.51 18.94 -9.94
C THR A 116 -5.45 17.87 -10.02
N ASP A 117 -4.37 18.03 -9.28
CA ASP A 117 -3.28 17.08 -9.18
C ASP A 117 -3.37 16.30 -7.87
N VAL A 118 -3.14 15.00 -7.91
CA VAL A 118 -3.20 14.12 -6.75
C VAL A 118 -1.86 13.43 -6.56
N PHE A 119 -1.22 13.71 -5.44
CA PHE A 119 0.10 13.19 -5.11
C PHE A 119 -0.01 12.02 -4.13
N CYS A 120 0.66 10.90 -4.45
CA CYS A 120 0.73 9.77 -3.54
C CYS A 120 1.72 10.05 -2.41
N ARG A 121 1.23 10.03 -1.17
CA ARG A 121 2.02 10.28 0.05
C ARG A 121 2.62 9.02 0.66
N LYS A 122 2.48 7.87 0.04
CA LYS A 122 2.92 6.59 0.60
C LYS A 122 4.35 6.61 1.14
N TYR A 123 5.23 7.30 0.45
CA TYR A 123 6.63 7.41 0.84
C TYR A 123 6.98 8.77 1.48
N ASN A 124 6.02 9.66 1.58
CA ASN A 124 6.20 10.89 2.35
C ASN A 124 6.06 10.56 3.83
N GLN A 125 7.19 10.36 4.47
CA GLN A 125 7.28 9.97 5.88
C GLN A 125 7.49 11.18 6.81
N LYS A 126 7.33 12.40 6.28
CA LYS A 126 7.35 13.61 7.09
C LYS A 126 6.04 13.74 7.86
N PRO A 127 6.10 14.06 9.15
CA PRO A 127 4.90 14.36 9.93
C PRO A 127 4.18 15.57 9.34
N LEU A 128 2.86 15.51 9.23
CA LEU A 128 2.03 16.59 8.71
C LEU A 128 2.09 17.86 9.58
N ASN A 129 2.46 17.77 10.85
CA ASN A 129 2.39 18.87 11.82
C ASN A 129 3.66 18.99 12.69
N GLY A 130 4.82 18.74 12.14
CA GLY A 130 6.09 18.91 12.87
C GLY A 130 6.33 17.90 14.01
N GLY A 131 5.55 16.82 14.07
CA GLY A 131 5.77 15.72 15.01
C GLY A 131 7.02 14.90 14.68
N TYR A 132 7.42 14.03 15.59
CA TYR A 132 8.58 13.17 15.37
C TYR A 132 8.35 12.19 14.22
N ALA A 133 9.36 12.02 13.36
CA ALA A 133 9.38 10.90 12.42
C ALA A 133 9.25 9.59 13.22
N TYR A 134 8.30 8.74 12.84
CA TYR A 134 8.17 7.47 13.53
C TYR A 134 9.33 6.52 13.17
N SER A 135 9.50 5.46 13.96
CA SER A 135 10.66 4.56 13.86
C SER A 135 10.84 3.84 12.50
N GLY A 136 9.87 3.91 11.61
CA GLY A 136 9.94 3.40 10.24
C GLY A 136 10.29 4.44 9.17
N ALA A 137 10.72 5.64 9.57
CA ALA A 137 11.19 6.64 8.61
C ALA A 137 12.33 6.07 7.75
N ASN A 138 12.33 6.40 6.47
CA ASN A 138 13.28 5.89 5.47
C ASN A 138 13.14 4.39 5.14
N ALA A 139 12.11 3.70 5.62
CA ALA A 139 11.85 2.31 5.27
C ALA A 139 11.08 2.19 3.94
N VAL A 140 11.56 1.30 3.08
CA VAL A 140 10.89 0.94 1.83
C VAL A 140 10.42 -0.50 1.95
N PRO A 141 9.10 -0.75 2.08
CA PRO A 141 8.56 -2.11 2.17
C PRO A 141 8.70 -2.83 0.83
N LEU A 142 9.34 -3.99 0.85
CA LEU A 142 9.53 -4.85 -0.32
C LEU A 142 8.57 -6.04 -0.34
N ILE A 143 8.24 -6.59 0.85
CA ILE A 143 7.26 -7.65 1.01
C ILE A 143 6.29 -7.22 2.11
N ARG A 144 4.99 -7.31 1.81
CA ARG A 144 3.93 -6.90 2.73
C ARG A 144 2.89 -8.00 2.90
N LEU A 145 2.22 -8.00 4.05
CA LEU A 145 1.19 -8.98 4.37
C LEU A 145 0.07 -9.13 3.32
N PRO A 146 -0.46 -8.06 2.69
CA PRO A 146 -1.43 -8.21 1.62
C PRO A 146 -0.96 -9.10 0.47
N GLU A 147 0.34 -9.12 0.16
CA GLU A 147 0.88 -10.01 -0.87
C GLU A 147 0.68 -11.48 -0.52
N MET A 148 0.78 -11.85 0.74
CA MET A 148 0.53 -13.24 1.17
C MET A 148 -0.92 -13.65 0.89
N TYR A 149 -1.87 -12.76 1.12
CA TYR A 149 -3.27 -12.99 0.75
C TYR A 149 -3.46 -13.09 -0.76
N TYR A 150 -2.76 -12.29 -1.55
CA TYR A 150 -2.82 -12.36 -3.01
C TYR A 150 -2.21 -13.66 -3.54
N ILE A 151 -1.12 -14.16 -2.94
CA ILE A 151 -0.55 -15.48 -3.26
C ILE A 151 -1.55 -16.59 -2.93
N VAL A 152 -2.21 -16.54 -1.78
CA VAL A 152 -3.27 -17.49 -1.46
C VAL A 152 -4.38 -17.43 -2.50
N ALA A 153 -4.82 -16.24 -2.88
CA ALA A 153 -5.90 -16.07 -3.87
C ALA A 153 -5.52 -16.62 -5.25
N GLU A 154 -4.28 -16.39 -5.69
CA GLU A 154 -3.80 -16.84 -7.00
C GLU A 154 -3.53 -18.34 -7.06
N CYS A 155 -3.05 -18.91 -5.95
CA CYS A 155 -2.65 -20.31 -5.86
C CYS A 155 -3.73 -21.23 -5.23
N ALA A 156 -4.89 -20.68 -4.85
CA ALA A 156 -5.97 -21.42 -4.22
C ALA A 156 -6.49 -22.57 -5.10
N SER A 157 -6.89 -23.65 -4.47
CA SER A 157 -7.50 -24.79 -5.15
C SER A 157 -8.98 -24.61 -5.47
N SER A 158 -9.63 -23.60 -4.89
CA SER A 158 -11.04 -23.29 -5.11
C SER A 158 -11.30 -21.80 -5.27
N ALA A 159 -12.35 -21.46 -6.02
CA ALA A 159 -12.80 -20.08 -6.19
C ALA A 159 -13.24 -19.42 -4.88
N SER A 160 -13.81 -20.20 -3.95
CA SER A 160 -14.21 -19.70 -2.63
C SER A 160 -12.99 -19.24 -1.83
N GLU A 161 -11.96 -20.06 -1.72
CA GLU A 161 -10.73 -19.72 -1.01
C GLU A 161 -10.04 -18.49 -1.61
N SER A 162 -10.00 -18.41 -2.93
CA SER A 162 -9.48 -17.25 -3.65
C SER A 162 -10.26 -15.99 -3.30
N ALA A 163 -11.59 -16.03 -3.34
CA ALA A 163 -12.46 -14.91 -3.02
C ALA A 163 -12.32 -14.48 -1.55
N ASP A 164 -12.25 -15.44 -0.62
CA ASP A 164 -12.10 -15.17 0.82
C ASP A 164 -10.78 -14.44 1.13
N ALA A 165 -9.70 -14.88 0.49
CA ALA A 165 -8.40 -14.20 0.64
C ALA A 165 -8.44 -12.76 0.12
N LEU A 166 -9.02 -12.53 -1.06
CA LEU A 166 -9.17 -11.18 -1.62
C LEU A 166 -10.08 -10.31 -0.76
N ASN A 167 -11.23 -10.84 -0.33
CA ASN A 167 -12.20 -10.09 0.48
C ASN A 167 -11.63 -9.73 1.84
N THR A 168 -10.77 -10.57 2.43
CA THR A 168 -10.09 -10.23 3.69
C THR A 168 -9.26 -8.93 3.53
N VAL A 169 -8.54 -8.78 2.44
CA VAL A 169 -7.81 -7.54 2.17
C VAL A 169 -8.75 -6.38 1.86
N ARG A 170 -9.81 -6.61 1.07
CA ARG A 170 -10.80 -5.58 0.73
C ARG A 170 -11.47 -5.02 1.98
N PHE A 171 -12.00 -5.89 2.85
CA PHE A 171 -12.62 -5.47 4.10
C PHE A 171 -11.67 -4.70 5.02
N ALA A 172 -10.38 -5.09 5.03
CA ALA A 172 -9.38 -4.33 5.74
C ALA A 172 -9.14 -2.92 5.14
N ARG A 173 -9.59 -2.67 3.92
CA ARG A 173 -9.50 -1.36 3.23
C ARG A 173 -10.83 -0.59 3.27
N GLY A 174 -11.87 -1.13 3.88
CA GLY A 174 -13.19 -0.51 3.96
C GLY A 174 -14.04 -0.71 2.70
N ILE A 175 -13.72 -1.72 1.89
CA ILE A 175 -14.46 -2.06 0.67
C ILE A 175 -15.33 -3.29 0.91
#